data_0911aa5a64edb83200246655d5c404b3
#
_entry.id   0911aa5a64edb83200246655d5c404b3
#
_cell.length_a   1.000
_cell.length_b   1.000
_cell.length_c   1.000
_cell.angle_alpha   90.00
_cell.angle_beta   90.00
_cell.angle_gamma   90.00
#
_symmetry.space_group_name_H-M   'P 1'
#
loop_
_entity.id
_entity.type
_entity.pdbx_description
1 polymer ?
#
loop_
_entity_poly.entity_id
_entity_poly.type
_entity_poly.pdbx_seq_one_letter_code
_entity_poly.pdbx_strand_id
1 'polypeptide(L)'
;EDLSRHDKWLCMMYPRLKLLQKLLAEDGVIFISIDDAEYANLKLICDEIFGANCFVSNISWQRTYSTRTDSKGIVNEVEHILVYSKLSDWQPAKLPRTAEMDAKYKNPDNDRMPWTSSDAFAPGAASHQGMVYAVQHPFSGKMLYPTTGRCWALGQDQILSIMRGWCNYELKNIKDNHARATVCGISDDEIREDVQAIVLSESLDISREKATHILKRGQWPQFYFTKGGKGGIRRKTYIENVGGTPPTNLWLYTDTGHTDEAKKELLSIFKGKAPFDTPKPSRLIQFVLQIVGDKDAIVLDSFAGSGTTAHAVLNMNKADGGNRKF
;
A
#
# COMPACT_ATOMS: atom_id res chain seq x y z
N GLU A 1 -20.03 24.88 30.38
CA GLU A 1 -18.93 23.89 30.45
C GLU A 1 -17.75 24.55 31.16
N ASP A 2 -17.13 23.79 32.07
CA ASP A 2 -15.97 24.28 32.83
C ASP A 2 -14.73 24.34 31.91
N LEU A 3 -14.39 25.51 31.39
CA LEU A 3 -13.19 25.75 30.59
C LEU A 3 -11.92 25.26 31.28
N SER A 4 -11.90 25.19 32.62
CA SER A 4 -10.78 24.65 33.39
C SER A 4 -10.56 23.16 33.23
N ARG A 5 -11.52 22.40 32.62
CA ARG A 5 -11.41 20.96 32.40
C ARG A 5 -10.31 20.64 31.40
N HIS A 6 -10.28 21.34 30.27
CA HIS A 6 -9.24 21.17 29.25
C HIS A 6 -7.85 21.56 29.79
N ASP A 7 -7.75 22.65 30.54
CA ASP A 7 -6.50 23.06 31.16
C ASP A 7 -5.97 22.04 32.16
N LYS A 8 -6.83 21.47 33.00
CA LYS A 8 -6.47 20.39 33.92
C LYS A 8 -5.97 19.14 33.19
N TRP A 9 -6.65 18.78 32.09
CA TRP A 9 -6.27 17.65 31.26
C TRP A 9 -4.89 17.91 30.62
N LEU A 10 -4.67 19.09 30.04
CA LEU A 10 -3.39 19.47 29.44
C LEU A 10 -2.25 19.47 30.48
N CYS A 11 -2.47 20.04 31.67
CA CYS A 11 -1.49 20.03 32.78
C CYS A 11 -1.12 18.58 33.20
N MET A 12 -2.07 17.67 33.12
CA MET A 12 -1.82 16.26 33.42
C MET A 12 -1.06 15.55 32.28
N MET A 13 -1.42 15.79 31.03
CA MET A 13 -0.89 15.05 29.87
C MET A 13 0.47 15.56 29.42
N TYR A 14 0.71 16.85 29.42
CA TYR A 14 1.94 17.44 28.90
C TYR A 14 3.23 16.85 29.49
N PRO A 15 3.40 16.78 30.83
CA PRO A 15 4.62 16.19 31.41
C PRO A 15 4.74 14.69 31.12
N ARG A 16 3.61 13.97 31.00
CA ARG A 16 3.62 12.55 30.66
C ARG A 16 4.08 12.31 29.24
N LEU A 17 3.55 13.09 28.28
CA LEU A 17 3.96 13.01 26.88
C LEU A 17 5.43 13.35 26.68
N LYS A 18 5.95 14.35 27.39
CA LYS A 18 7.40 14.65 27.40
C LYS A 18 8.25 13.50 27.93
N LEU A 19 7.77 12.81 28.95
CA LEU A 19 8.46 11.64 29.47
C LEU A 19 8.40 10.47 28.48
N LEU A 20 7.24 10.20 27.90
CA LEU A 20 7.06 9.16 26.89
C LEU A 20 7.95 9.40 25.66
N GLN A 21 8.04 10.64 25.19
CA GLN A 21 8.94 11.03 24.08
C GLN A 21 10.41 10.69 24.37
N LYS A 22 10.86 10.87 25.62
CA LYS A 22 12.22 10.52 26.04
C LYS A 22 12.44 9.00 26.14
N LEU A 23 11.40 8.24 26.46
CA LEU A 23 11.44 6.79 26.57
C LEU A 23 11.37 6.06 25.22
N LEU A 24 10.90 6.74 24.17
CA LEU A 24 10.91 6.17 22.83
C LEU A 24 12.33 5.89 22.34
N ALA A 25 12.53 4.70 21.79
CA ALA A 25 13.73 4.36 21.03
C ALA A 25 13.87 5.30 19.80
N GLU A 26 15.05 5.36 19.19
CA GLU A 26 15.27 6.24 18.04
C GLU A 26 14.35 5.94 16.87
N ASP A 27 14.02 4.68 16.64
CA ASP A 27 13.04 4.18 15.66
C ASP A 27 11.63 3.96 16.25
N GLY A 28 11.41 4.44 17.48
CA GLY A 28 10.18 4.22 18.22
C GLY A 28 9.00 5.03 17.70
N VAL A 29 7.80 4.50 17.93
CA VAL A 29 6.52 5.10 17.53
C VAL A 29 5.53 5.02 18.68
N ILE A 30 4.69 6.05 18.82
CA ILE A 30 3.64 6.12 19.83
C ILE A 30 2.26 6.21 19.15
N PHE A 31 1.30 5.44 19.68
CA PHE A 31 -0.10 5.44 19.29
C PHE A 31 -0.93 5.94 20.48
N ILE A 32 -1.74 6.97 20.29
CA ILE A 32 -2.50 7.60 21.36
C ILE A 32 -3.96 7.64 20.96
N SER A 33 -4.78 6.78 21.59
CA SER A 33 -6.24 6.80 21.42
C SER A 33 -6.84 7.99 22.15
N ILE A 34 -7.72 8.72 21.48
CA ILE A 34 -8.38 9.92 22.01
C ILE A 34 -9.76 10.09 21.40
N ASP A 35 -10.67 10.66 22.15
CA ASP A 35 -11.99 11.07 21.66
C ASP A 35 -11.97 12.49 21.09
N ASP A 36 -13.10 12.90 20.50
CA ASP A 36 -13.24 14.21 19.88
C ASP A 36 -13.04 15.37 20.87
N ALA A 37 -13.31 15.15 22.16
CA ALA A 37 -13.28 16.23 23.16
C ALA A 37 -11.89 16.82 23.34
N GLU A 38 -10.85 15.97 23.32
CA GLU A 38 -9.46 16.39 23.54
C GLU A 38 -8.56 16.19 22.32
N TYR A 39 -9.09 15.74 21.18
CA TYR A 39 -8.31 15.49 19.96
C TYR A 39 -7.48 16.70 19.53
N ALA A 40 -8.10 17.89 19.43
CA ALA A 40 -7.41 19.09 18.98
C ALA A 40 -6.29 19.51 19.94
N ASN A 41 -6.56 19.47 21.25
CA ASN A 41 -5.59 19.79 22.30
C ASN A 41 -4.42 18.81 22.28
N LEU A 42 -4.70 17.50 22.17
CA LEU A 42 -3.68 16.47 22.08
C LEU A 42 -2.79 16.66 20.85
N LYS A 43 -3.40 16.93 19.69
CA LYS A 43 -2.64 17.15 18.44
C LYS A 43 -1.65 18.31 18.58
N LEU A 44 -2.09 19.43 19.15
CA LEU A 44 -1.24 20.62 19.33
C LEU A 44 -0.06 20.36 20.28
N ILE A 45 -0.31 19.73 21.44
CA ILE A 45 0.78 19.44 22.39
C ILE A 45 1.73 18.33 21.87
N CYS A 46 1.23 17.39 21.08
CA CYS A 46 2.09 16.39 20.44
C CYS A 46 2.95 17.00 19.33
N ASP A 47 2.43 17.95 18.55
CA ASP A 47 3.23 18.69 17.57
C ASP A 47 4.36 19.50 18.23
N GLU A 48 4.11 20.07 19.41
CA GLU A 48 5.14 20.77 20.20
C GLU A 48 6.20 19.81 20.75
N ILE A 49 5.77 18.66 21.29
CA ILE A 49 6.66 17.74 22.01
C ILE A 49 7.46 16.85 21.06
N PHE A 50 6.80 16.25 20.06
CA PHE A 50 7.42 15.30 19.12
C PHE A 50 7.95 15.99 17.86
N GLY A 51 7.42 17.18 17.53
CA GLY A 51 7.64 17.88 16.27
C GLY A 51 6.55 17.56 15.22
N ALA A 52 6.06 18.59 14.54
CA ALA A 52 5.03 18.42 13.51
C ALA A 52 5.47 17.53 12.33
N ASN A 53 6.76 17.48 12.03
CA ASN A 53 7.35 16.61 11.00
C ASN A 53 7.45 15.14 11.44
N CYS A 54 7.28 14.84 12.71
CA CYS A 54 7.21 13.48 13.26
C CYS A 54 5.77 12.95 13.36
N PHE A 55 4.78 13.74 12.94
CA PHE A 55 3.40 13.29 12.82
C PHE A 55 3.26 12.29 11.67
N VAL A 56 2.87 11.05 11.98
CA VAL A 56 2.70 9.99 11.00
C VAL A 56 1.28 9.98 10.43
N SER A 57 0.27 9.92 11.31
CA SER A 57 -1.13 9.83 10.87
C SER A 57 -2.12 10.11 12.01
N ASN A 58 -3.33 10.50 11.60
CA ASN A 58 -4.53 10.37 12.42
C ASN A 58 -5.36 9.21 11.87
N ILE A 59 -5.56 8.19 12.68
CA ILE A 59 -6.30 6.99 12.32
C ILE A 59 -7.72 7.14 12.87
N SER A 60 -8.71 6.86 12.01
CA SER A 60 -10.12 6.74 12.38
C SER A 60 -10.41 5.27 12.64
N TRP A 61 -10.54 4.89 13.92
CA TRP A 61 -10.91 3.53 14.31
C TRP A 61 -12.41 3.42 14.52
N GLN A 62 -13.05 2.52 13.77
CA GLN A 62 -14.46 2.22 13.92
C GLN A 62 -14.69 1.36 15.18
N ARG A 63 -15.04 2.00 16.29
CA ARG A 63 -15.24 1.37 17.60
C ARG A 63 -16.57 0.68 17.78
N THR A 64 -17.58 0.99 16.94
CA THR A 64 -18.91 0.40 16.96
C THR A 64 -19.44 0.20 15.55
N TYR A 65 -20.33 -0.78 15.37
CA TYR A 65 -20.90 -1.14 14.07
C TYR A 65 -22.42 -0.96 14.02
N SER A 66 -23.05 -0.63 15.15
CA SER A 66 -24.49 -0.46 15.20
C SER A 66 -24.86 0.90 15.79
N THR A 67 -25.72 1.62 15.08
CA THR A 67 -26.35 2.83 15.57
C THR A 67 -27.50 2.46 16.48
N ARG A 68 -27.61 3.12 17.64
CA ARG A 68 -28.79 2.99 18.49
C ARG A 68 -29.94 3.78 17.88
N THR A 69 -31.10 3.20 17.79
CA THR A 69 -32.30 3.83 17.23
C THR A 69 -32.84 5.01 18.06
N ASP A 70 -32.42 5.12 19.32
CA ASP A 70 -32.73 6.20 20.26
C ASP A 70 -31.74 7.36 20.24
N SER A 71 -30.69 7.28 19.40
CA SER A 71 -29.68 8.32 19.29
C SER A 71 -30.25 9.57 18.63
N LYS A 72 -29.92 10.73 19.19
CA LYS A 72 -30.26 12.04 18.61
C LYS A 72 -29.04 12.66 17.94
N GLY A 73 -29.20 13.13 16.70
CA GLY A 73 -28.15 13.78 15.94
C GLY A 73 -27.23 12.78 15.22
N ILE A 74 -26.00 13.19 14.95
CA ILE A 74 -24.98 12.36 14.27
C ILE A 74 -24.34 11.44 15.32
N VAL A 75 -24.40 10.12 15.05
CA VAL A 75 -23.80 9.11 15.93
C VAL A 75 -22.31 9.02 15.66
N ASN A 76 -21.52 9.11 16.72
CA ASN A 76 -20.07 8.94 16.62
C ASN A 76 -19.71 7.45 16.67
N GLU A 77 -19.37 6.87 15.52
CA GLU A 77 -18.93 5.48 15.37
C GLU A 77 -17.41 5.33 15.43
N VAL A 78 -16.66 6.42 15.34
CA VAL A 78 -15.20 6.40 15.26
C VAL A 78 -14.55 7.01 16.51
N GLU A 79 -13.33 6.62 16.74
CA GLU A 79 -12.42 7.18 17.74
C GLU A 79 -11.09 7.45 17.05
N HIS A 80 -10.35 8.47 17.49
CA HIS A 80 -9.09 8.86 16.89
C HIS A 80 -7.92 8.13 17.54
N ILE A 81 -6.92 7.78 16.72
CA ILE A 81 -5.63 7.31 17.19
C ILE A 81 -4.56 8.17 16.52
N LEU A 82 -3.95 9.06 17.29
CA LEU A 82 -2.83 9.87 16.82
C LEU A 82 -1.54 9.05 16.86
N VAL A 83 -0.77 9.11 15.77
CA VAL A 83 0.50 8.39 15.62
C VAL A 83 1.62 9.37 15.41
N TYR A 84 2.64 9.30 16.26
CA TYR A 84 3.88 10.06 16.16
C TYR A 84 5.08 9.11 16.24
N SER A 85 6.10 9.38 15.46
CA SER A 85 7.38 8.66 15.53
C SER A 85 8.46 9.52 16.19
N LYS A 86 9.54 8.90 16.62
CA LYS A 86 10.74 9.60 17.10
C LYS A 86 11.47 10.28 15.95
N LEU A 87 11.59 9.60 14.80
CA LEU A 87 12.21 10.11 13.58
C LEU A 87 11.13 10.39 12.52
N SER A 88 11.36 11.40 11.69
CA SER A 88 10.40 11.85 10.67
C SER A 88 10.24 10.91 9.47
N ASP A 89 11.09 9.91 9.34
CA ASP A 89 11.13 8.95 8.23
C ASP A 89 10.63 7.54 8.60
N TRP A 90 10.05 7.37 9.78
CA TRP A 90 9.47 6.09 10.18
C TRP A 90 8.41 5.59 9.18
N GLN A 91 8.52 4.32 8.81
CA GLN A 91 7.59 3.68 7.88
C GLN A 91 6.93 2.46 8.53
N PRO A 92 5.60 2.33 8.43
CA PRO A 92 4.92 1.14 8.92
C PRO A 92 5.28 -0.11 8.11
N ALA A 93 5.31 -1.24 8.76
CA ALA A 93 5.38 -2.53 8.08
C ALA A 93 4.13 -2.75 7.23
N LYS A 94 4.31 -3.44 6.12
CA LYS A 94 3.18 -3.82 5.26
C LYS A 94 2.39 -4.95 5.89
N LEU A 95 1.07 -4.84 5.81
CA LEU A 95 0.15 -5.90 6.24
C LEU A 95 0.24 -7.10 5.31
N PRO A 96 0.05 -8.32 5.81
CA PRO A 96 -0.04 -9.52 4.98
C PRO A 96 -1.14 -9.37 3.92
N ARG A 97 -0.94 -10.00 2.78
CA ARG A 97 -1.96 -10.07 1.74
C ARG A 97 -3.07 -11.02 2.14
N THR A 98 -4.29 -10.70 1.74
CA THR A 98 -5.44 -11.59 1.94
C THR A 98 -5.61 -12.54 0.75
N ALA A 99 -6.26 -13.68 0.96
CA ALA A 99 -6.61 -14.62 -0.10
C ALA A 99 -7.46 -13.96 -1.21
N GLU A 100 -8.32 -12.99 -0.86
CA GLU A 100 -9.10 -12.22 -1.83
C GLU A 100 -8.23 -11.35 -2.72
N MET A 101 -7.21 -10.69 -2.15
CA MET A 101 -6.22 -9.92 -2.91
C MET A 101 -5.42 -10.81 -3.87
N ASP A 102 -5.19 -12.05 -3.50
CA ASP A 102 -4.44 -13.01 -4.31
C ASP A 102 -5.30 -13.70 -5.37
N ALA A 103 -6.61 -13.76 -5.19
CA ALA A 103 -7.55 -14.38 -6.13
C ALA A 103 -7.53 -13.79 -7.55
N LYS A 104 -7.07 -12.54 -7.71
CA LYS A 104 -6.89 -11.90 -9.04
C LYS A 104 -5.66 -12.39 -9.80
N TYR A 105 -4.70 -13.03 -9.12
CA TYR A 105 -3.52 -13.60 -9.77
C TYR A 105 -3.86 -14.97 -10.29
N LYS A 106 -3.77 -15.12 -11.62
CA LYS A 106 -4.10 -16.34 -12.34
C LYS A 106 -2.90 -16.77 -13.16
N ASN A 107 -2.95 -17.98 -13.69
CA ASN A 107 -1.90 -18.51 -14.56
C ASN A 107 -2.50 -19.05 -15.86
N PRO A 108 -3.02 -18.16 -16.74
CA PRO A 108 -3.73 -18.57 -17.95
C PRO A 108 -2.83 -19.16 -19.03
N ASP A 109 -1.53 -18.97 -18.93
CA ASP A 109 -0.54 -19.40 -19.91
C ASP A 109 0.49 -20.39 -19.34
N ASN A 110 0.21 -21.00 -18.20
CA ASN A 110 1.11 -21.94 -17.50
C ASN A 110 2.52 -21.39 -17.29
N ASP A 111 2.61 -20.10 -16.92
CA ASP A 111 3.88 -19.49 -16.56
C ASP A 111 4.40 -20.04 -15.21
N ARG A 112 5.64 -19.72 -14.86
CA ARG A 112 6.30 -20.17 -13.62
C ARG A 112 5.53 -19.80 -12.34
N MET A 113 4.79 -18.70 -12.37
CA MET A 113 4.04 -18.16 -11.23
C MET A 113 2.74 -17.49 -11.66
N PRO A 114 1.71 -17.47 -10.81
CA PRO A 114 0.51 -16.68 -11.06
C PRO A 114 0.82 -15.19 -11.20
N TRP A 115 0.10 -14.54 -12.10
CA TRP A 115 0.27 -13.12 -12.40
C TRP A 115 -1.07 -12.42 -12.64
N THR A 116 -1.06 -11.09 -12.57
CA THR A 116 -2.18 -10.24 -12.97
C THR A 116 -1.75 -9.29 -14.08
N SER A 117 -2.71 -8.89 -14.92
CA SER A 117 -2.50 -7.92 -15.99
C SER A 117 -2.33 -6.51 -15.42
N SER A 118 -1.23 -5.87 -15.72
CA SER A 118 -0.97 -4.48 -15.36
C SER A 118 -0.68 -3.63 -16.60
N ASP A 119 -0.68 -2.32 -16.41
CA ASP A 119 -0.37 -1.38 -17.48
C ASP A 119 1.09 -1.50 -17.93
N ALA A 120 1.32 -1.43 -19.23
CA ALA A 120 2.64 -1.43 -19.82
C ALA A 120 3.29 -0.02 -19.83
N PHE A 121 2.54 1.01 -19.42
CA PHE A 121 2.91 2.40 -19.53
C PHE A 121 3.04 3.09 -18.17
N ALA A 122 3.89 4.12 -18.11
CA ALA A 122 4.08 5.04 -16.98
C ALA A 122 3.73 6.48 -17.41
N PRO A 123 3.40 7.39 -16.50
CA PRO A 123 3.21 8.81 -16.81
C PRO A 123 4.55 9.50 -17.15
N GLY A 124 4.47 10.69 -17.80
CA GLY A 124 5.64 11.54 -18.01
C GLY A 124 6.28 11.42 -19.40
N ALA A 125 5.51 11.24 -20.48
CA ALA A 125 6.03 11.12 -21.83
C ALA A 125 6.98 12.28 -22.23
N ALA A 126 6.61 13.52 -21.96
CA ALA A 126 7.41 14.69 -22.33
C ALA A 126 8.78 14.73 -21.66
N SER A 127 8.87 14.33 -20.39
CA SER A 127 10.14 14.27 -19.64
C SER A 127 10.96 13.00 -19.89
N HIS A 128 10.33 11.94 -20.44
CA HIS A 128 10.95 10.65 -20.69
C HIS A 128 10.84 10.26 -22.18
N GLN A 129 11.17 11.18 -23.08
CA GLN A 129 11.04 10.99 -24.53
C GLN A 129 11.79 9.75 -25.06
N GLY A 130 12.93 9.37 -24.44
CA GLY A 130 13.66 8.15 -24.76
C GLY A 130 12.90 6.85 -24.49
N MET A 131 11.79 6.93 -23.71
CA MET A 131 10.87 5.81 -23.44
C MET A 131 9.56 5.91 -24.23
N VAL A 132 9.52 6.78 -25.25
CA VAL A 132 8.39 6.92 -26.19
C VAL A 132 8.85 6.50 -27.58
N TYR A 133 8.60 5.27 -27.94
CA TYR A 133 8.99 4.66 -29.22
C TYR A 133 7.93 3.63 -29.65
N ALA A 134 7.93 3.30 -30.94
CA ALA A 134 7.08 2.25 -31.46
C ALA A 134 7.58 0.85 -31.10
N VAL A 135 6.64 -0.07 -30.84
CA VAL A 135 6.86 -1.51 -30.83
C VAL A 135 6.01 -2.13 -31.93
N GLN A 136 6.62 -2.80 -32.90
CA GLN A 136 5.87 -3.43 -34.00
C GLN A 136 5.15 -4.68 -33.51
N HIS A 137 3.86 -4.77 -33.78
CA HIS A 137 2.99 -5.86 -33.37
C HIS A 137 3.23 -7.10 -34.22
N PRO A 138 3.60 -8.26 -33.65
CA PRO A 138 4.06 -9.41 -34.46
C PRO A 138 2.94 -10.13 -35.19
N PHE A 139 1.67 -9.92 -34.78
CA PHE A 139 0.52 -10.55 -35.45
C PHE A 139 -0.09 -9.67 -36.55
N SER A 140 -0.02 -8.34 -36.42
CA SER A 140 -0.68 -7.41 -37.35
C SER A 140 0.27 -6.50 -38.12
N GLY A 141 1.53 -6.39 -37.70
CA GLY A 141 2.49 -5.46 -38.28
C GLY A 141 2.34 -4.00 -37.85
N LYS A 142 1.29 -3.65 -37.12
CA LYS A 142 1.01 -2.27 -36.68
C LYS A 142 2.07 -1.79 -35.69
N MET A 143 2.43 -0.51 -35.79
CA MET A 143 3.26 0.16 -34.79
C MET A 143 2.39 0.55 -33.59
N LEU A 144 2.80 0.10 -32.40
CA LEU A 144 2.14 0.38 -31.15
C LEU A 144 2.96 1.40 -30.36
N TYR A 145 2.34 2.48 -29.94
CA TYR A 145 2.92 3.53 -29.11
C TYR A 145 2.28 3.51 -27.73
N PRO A 146 2.94 4.07 -26.71
CA PRO A 146 2.25 4.43 -25.48
C PRO A 146 1.08 5.38 -25.74
N THR A 147 0.10 5.39 -24.87
CA THR A 147 -1.01 6.35 -24.95
C THR A 147 -0.50 7.77 -24.69
N THR A 148 -1.16 8.78 -25.25
CA THR A 148 -0.79 10.19 -25.11
C THR A 148 -0.51 10.57 -23.65
N GLY A 149 0.58 11.28 -23.41
CA GLY A 149 1.06 11.67 -22.08
C GLY A 149 1.80 10.57 -21.31
N ARG A 150 1.92 9.35 -21.87
CA ARG A 150 2.57 8.20 -21.22
C ARG A 150 3.76 7.67 -22.01
N CYS A 151 4.68 7.04 -21.30
CA CYS A 151 5.85 6.36 -21.85
C CYS A 151 5.84 4.88 -21.47
N TRP A 152 6.70 4.05 -22.06
CA TRP A 152 6.87 2.66 -21.63
C TRP A 152 7.35 2.60 -20.18
N ALA A 153 6.87 1.63 -19.42
CA ALA A 153 7.20 1.48 -18.00
C ALA A 153 8.60 0.92 -17.71
N LEU A 154 9.30 0.43 -18.72
CA LEU A 154 10.66 -0.11 -18.65
C LEU A 154 11.53 0.52 -19.75
N GLY A 155 12.87 0.50 -19.55
CA GLY A 155 13.83 0.96 -20.53
C GLY A 155 13.77 0.17 -21.84
N GLN A 156 14.23 0.79 -22.94
CA GLN A 156 14.13 0.23 -24.29
C GLN A 156 14.81 -1.13 -24.42
N ASP A 157 16.03 -1.28 -23.89
CA ASP A 157 16.80 -2.55 -23.95
C ASP A 157 16.08 -3.68 -23.20
N GLN A 158 15.44 -3.36 -22.07
CA GLN A 158 14.66 -4.33 -21.31
C GLN A 158 13.42 -4.78 -22.10
N ILE A 159 12.70 -3.85 -22.71
CA ILE A 159 11.54 -4.18 -23.55
C ILE A 159 11.95 -4.98 -24.78
N LEU A 160 13.03 -4.57 -25.45
CA LEU A 160 13.58 -5.32 -26.59
C LEU A 160 13.91 -6.77 -26.20
N SER A 161 14.60 -6.95 -25.08
CA SER A 161 14.93 -8.29 -24.56
C SER A 161 13.67 -9.12 -24.30
N ILE A 162 12.66 -8.54 -23.69
CA ILE A 162 11.38 -9.22 -23.39
C ILE A 162 10.63 -9.54 -24.70
N MET A 163 10.56 -8.61 -25.64
CA MET A 163 9.86 -8.78 -26.91
C MET A 163 10.48 -9.87 -27.79
N ARG A 164 11.79 -10.06 -27.72
CA ARG A 164 12.51 -11.19 -28.38
C ARG A 164 12.01 -12.55 -27.92
N GLY A 165 11.32 -12.64 -26.81
CA GLY A 165 10.62 -13.85 -26.41
C GLY A 165 9.38 -14.22 -27.28
N TRP A 166 8.88 -13.31 -28.11
CA TRP A 166 7.80 -13.55 -29.06
C TRP A 166 8.32 -13.97 -30.44
N CYS A 167 9.23 -13.20 -30.98
CA CYS A 167 9.88 -13.40 -32.28
C CYS A 167 11.15 -12.52 -32.35
N ASN A 168 11.83 -12.49 -33.49
CA ASN A 168 13.04 -11.68 -33.64
C ASN A 168 12.72 -10.20 -33.82
N TYR A 169 13.33 -9.36 -32.97
CA TYR A 169 13.21 -7.89 -32.97
C TYR A 169 14.59 -7.22 -33.03
N GLU A 170 14.62 -6.06 -33.68
CA GLU A 170 15.77 -5.18 -33.77
C GLU A 170 15.39 -3.73 -33.49
N LEU A 171 16.38 -2.88 -33.23
CA LEU A 171 16.20 -1.43 -33.14
C LEU A 171 16.39 -0.81 -34.52
N LYS A 172 15.46 0.08 -34.92
CA LYS A 172 15.50 0.74 -36.21
C LYS A 172 14.90 2.15 -36.12
N ASN A 173 15.59 3.11 -36.73
CA ASN A 173 15.02 4.44 -36.91
C ASN A 173 14.01 4.40 -38.06
N ILE A 174 12.73 4.66 -37.73
CA ILE A 174 11.61 4.63 -38.69
C ILE A 174 11.09 6.04 -39.03
N LYS A 175 11.78 7.09 -38.58
CA LYS A 175 11.44 8.50 -38.78
C LYS A 175 10.03 8.86 -38.32
N ASP A 176 9.65 8.39 -37.12
CA ASP A 176 8.31 8.55 -36.52
C ASP A 176 8.21 9.72 -35.55
N ASN A 177 9.04 10.77 -35.73
CA ASN A 177 9.12 11.94 -34.85
C ASN A 177 7.73 12.55 -34.60
N HIS A 178 6.90 12.74 -35.62
CA HIS A 178 5.55 13.29 -35.48
C HIS A 178 4.66 12.43 -34.58
N ALA A 179 4.66 11.10 -34.75
CA ALA A 179 3.86 10.21 -33.92
C ALA A 179 4.32 10.25 -32.45
N ARG A 180 5.65 10.31 -32.22
CA ARG A 180 6.22 10.41 -30.88
C ARG A 180 5.97 11.77 -30.23
N ALA A 181 6.08 12.88 -30.99
CA ALA A 181 5.74 14.22 -30.54
C ALA A 181 4.26 14.29 -30.09
N THR A 182 3.34 13.71 -30.88
CA THR A 182 1.92 13.59 -30.53
C THR A 182 1.72 12.84 -29.20
N VAL A 183 2.43 11.73 -28.98
CA VAL A 183 2.35 10.99 -27.72
C VAL A 183 2.92 11.80 -26.54
N CYS A 184 4.00 12.53 -26.76
CA CYS A 184 4.62 13.39 -25.75
C CYS A 184 3.80 14.65 -25.45
N GLY A 185 2.94 15.09 -26.38
CA GLY A 185 2.21 16.36 -26.28
C GLY A 185 3.11 17.57 -26.44
N ILE A 186 4.12 17.47 -27.31
CA ILE A 186 5.10 18.53 -27.64
C ILE A 186 5.15 18.74 -29.16
N SER A 187 5.88 19.76 -29.62
CA SER A 187 6.07 20.01 -31.03
C SER A 187 7.12 19.06 -31.65
N ASP A 188 7.08 18.89 -32.98
CA ASP A 188 7.95 17.95 -33.70
C ASP A 188 9.43 18.34 -33.63
N ASP A 189 9.73 19.62 -33.45
CA ASP A 189 11.08 20.17 -33.31
C ASP A 189 11.68 19.99 -31.90
N GLU A 190 10.84 19.69 -30.91
CA GLU A 190 11.29 19.43 -29.54
C GLU A 190 11.53 17.94 -29.26
N ILE A 191 11.13 17.05 -30.20
CA ILE A 191 11.25 15.60 -29.98
C ILE A 191 12.70 15.12 -30.21
N ARG A 192 13.17 14.24 -29.36
CA ARG A 192 14.47 13.58 -29.53
C ARG A 192 14.50 12.74 -30.81
N GLU A 193 15.50 12.93 -31.66
CA GLU A 193 15.63 12.23 -32.94
C GLU A 193 16.38 10.89 -32.84
N ASP A 194 17.16 10.68 -31.76
CA ASP A 194 18.00 9.52 -31.55
C ASP A 194 17.28 8.27 -31.07
N VAL A 195 15.97 8.33 -30.89
CA VAL A 195 15.15 7.23 -30.37
C VAL A 195 14.71 6.31 -31.51
N GLN A 196 15.06 5.04 -31.40
CA GLN A 196 14.72 4.00 -32.37
C GLN A 196 13.46 3.25 -31.98
N ALA A 197 12.74 2.69 -32.93
CA ALA A 197 11.62 1.79 -32.72
C ALA A 197 12.11 0.35 -32.55
N ILE A 198 11.33 -0.47 -31.84
CA ILE A 198 11.50 -1.91 -31.76
C ILE A 198 10.67 -2.56 -32.88
N VAL A 199 11.32 -3.00 -33.94
CA VAL A 199 10.67 -3.52 -35.14
C VAL A 199 11.01 -5.00 -35.37
N LEU A 200 10.18 -5.69 -36.15
CA LEU A 200 10.44 -7.05 -36.57
C LEU A 200 11.69 -7.09 -37.47
N SER A 201 12.63 -8.00 -37.18
CA SER A 201 13.81 -8.20 -38.02
C SER A 201 13.58 -9.20 -39.17
N GLU A 202 12.40 -9.83 -39.21
CA GLU A 202 11.97 -10.79 -40.22
C GLU A 202 10.62 -10.33 -40.83
N SER A 203 10.21 -11.01 -41.90
CA SER A 203 8.89 -10.74 -42.49
C SER A 203 7.75 -10.91 -41.48
N LEU A 204 6.65 -10.19 -41.70
CA LEU A 204 5.48 -10.28 -40.81
C LEU A 204 4.94 -11.71 -40.71
N ASP A 205 4.96 -12.48 -41.79
CA ASP A 205 4.42 -13.84 -41.79
C ASP A 205 5.27 -14.78 -40.94
N ILE A 206 6.58 -14.73 -41.05
CA ILE A 206 7.50 -15.49 -40.20
C ILE A 206 7.34 -15.06 -38.71
N SER A 207 7.30 -13.80 -38.47
CA SER A 207 7.14 -13.26 -37.09
C SER A 207 5.79 -13.66 -36.49
N ARG A 208 4.72 -13.64 -37.29
CA ARG A 208 3.36 -14.08 -36.88
C ARG A 208 3.34 -15.57 -36.55
N GLU A 209 4.00 -16.41 -37.35
CA GLU A 209 4.09 -17.83 -37.11
C GLU A 209 4.78 -18.11 -35.77
N LYS A 210 5.98 -17.53 -35.55
CA LYS A 210 6.72 -17.63 -34.27
C LYS A 210 5.89 -17.18 -33.09
N ALA A 211 5.27 -15.99 -33.16
CA ALA A 211 4.44 -15.44 -32.10
C ALA A 211 3.20 -16.30 -31.82
N THR A 212 2.59 -16.88 -32.88
CA THR A 212 1.44 -17.80 -32.74
C THR A 212 1.86 -19.09 -32.03
N HIS A 213 3.04 -19.59 -32.30
CA HIS A 213 3.60 -20.77 -31.61
C HIS A 213 3.77 -20.49 -30.12
N ILE A 214 4.37 -19.33 -29.74
CA ILE A 214 4.52 -18.91 -28.34
C ILE A 214 3.15 -18.73 -27.67
N LEU A 215 2.19 -18.10 -28.35
CA LEU A 215 0.84 -17.90 -27.81
C LEU A 215 0.15 -19.22 -27.46
N LYS A 216 0.31 -20.25 -28.32
CA LYS A 216 -0.27 -21.59 -28.11
C LYS A 216 0.50 -22.42 -27.08
N ARG A 217 1.83 -22.31 -27.05
CA ARG A 217 2.69 -23.01 -26.11
C ARG A 217 2.41 -22.58 -24.67
N GLY A 218 2.08 -21.28 -24.46
CA GLY A 218 2.03 -20.66 -23.14
C GLY A 218 3.38 -20.09 -22.72
N GLN A 219 3.50 -19.74 -21.41
CA GLN A 219 4.68 -19.05 -20.86
C GLN A 219 5.03 -17.81 -21.67
N TRP A 220 4.02 -16.95 -21.86
CA TRP A 220 4.19 -15.74 -22.64
C TRP A 220 5.23 -14.81 -22.00
N PRO A 221 5.97 -14.03 -22.80
CA PRO A 221 6.84 -12.98 -22.28
C PRO A 221 6.13 -12.03 -21.32
N GLN A 222 6.87 -11.38 -20.45
CA GLN A 222 6.32 -10.46 -19.44
C GLN A 222 5.47 -9.33 -20.05
N PHE A 223 5.86 -8.82 -21.23
CA PHE A 223 5.02 -7.97 -22.05
C PHE A 223 4.29 -8.85 -23.07
N TYR A 224 2.96 -8.85 -23.00
CA TYR A 224 2.14 -9.77 -23.78
C TYR A 224 1.02 -9.04 -24.50
N PHE A 225 0.51 -9.69 -25.56
CA PHE A 225 -0.57 -9.15 -26.39
C PHE A 225 -1.91 -9.67 -25.88
N THR A 226 -2.84 -8.75 -25.60
CA THR A 226 -4.19 -9.10 -25.12
C THR A 226 -5.05 -9.71 -26.23
N LYS A 227 -6.26 -10.21 -25.89
CA LYS A 227 -7.26 -10.76 -26.81
C LYS A 227 -6.68 -11.82 -27.76
N GLY A 228 -5.85 -12.73 -27.21
CA GLY A 228 -5.26 -13.81 -28.01
C GLY A 228 -4.36 -13.29 -29.14
N GLY A 229 -3.55 -12.28 -28.90
CA GLY A 229 -2.65 -11.70 -29.89
C GLY A 229 -3.29 -10.64 -30.80
N LYS A 230 -4.56 -10.27 -30.60
CA LYS A 230 -5.26 -9.25 -31.43
C LYS A 230 -5.29 -7.87 -30.77
N GLY A 231 -4.98 -7.78 -29.49
CA GLY A 231 -5.05 -6.54 -28.71
C GLY A 231 -3.70 -5.87 -28.49
N GLY A 232 -3.70 -4.80 -27.73
CA GLY A 232 -2.49 -4.05 -27.35
C GLY A 232 -1.62 -4.80 -26.34
N ILE A 233 -0.50 -4.17 -26.01
CA ILE A 233 0.49 -4.70 -25.07
C ILE A 233 0.06 -4.40 -23.63
N ARG A 234 0.17 -5.41 -22.77
CA ARG A 234 0.04 -5.33 -21.32
C ARG A 234 1.25 -6.00 -20.67
N ARG A 235 1.44 -5.76 -19.36
CA ARG A 235 2.55 -6.34 -18.60
C ARG A 235 2.03 -7.33 -17.56
N LYS A 236 2.73 -8.43 -17.36
CA LYS A 236 2.53 -9.35 -16.25
C LYS A 236 3.12 -8.77 -14.97
N THR A 237 2.35 -8.74 -13.89
CA THR A 237 2.83 -8.53 -12.53
C THR A 237 2.68 -9.82 -11.76
N TYR A 238 3.78 -10.46 -11.44
CA TYR A 238 3.80 -11.73 -10.73
C TYR A 238 3.50 -11.55 -9.25
N ILE A 239 2.81 -12.52 -8.65
CA ILE A 239 2.42 -12.49 -7.24
C ILE A 239 3.64 -12.41 -6.32
N GLU A 240 4.75 -13.05 -6.66
CA GLU A 240 6.00 -13.01 -5.90
C GLU A 240 6.63 -11.62 -5.77
N ASN A 241 6.37 -10.75 -6.75
CA ASN A 241 6.90 -9.38 -6.80
C ASN A 241 6.01 -8.36 -6.07
N VAL A 242 4.94 -8.83 -5.45
CA VAL A 242 3.97 -7.96 -4.77
C VAL A 242 4.04 -8.22 -3.27
N GLY A 243 4.66 -7.31 -2.57
CA GLY A 243 4.70 -7.35 -1.10
C GLY A 243 3.31 -7.16 -0.47
N GLY A 244 3.29 -7.10 0.86
CA GLY A 244 2.10 -6.75 1.61
C GLY A 244 1.51 -5.39 1.23
N THR A 245 0.36 -5.06 1.77
CA THR A 245 -0.32 -3.78 1.54
C THR A 245 0.05 -2.75 2.62
N PRO A 246 0.29 -1.49 2.26
CA PRO A 246 0.42 -0.44 3.27
C PRO A 246 -0.85 -0.36 4.12
N PRO A 247 -0.74 -0.15 5.45
CA PRO A 247 -1.90 0.14 6.27
C PRO A 247 -2.52 1.48 5.86
N THR A 248 -3.83 1.60 5.98
CA THR A 248 -4.57 2.85 5.75
C THR A 248 -4.87 3.53 7.09
N ASN A 249 -5.37 4.75 7.07
CA ASN A 249 -5.80 5.47 8.27
C ASN A 249 -7.29 5.27 8.62
N LEU A 250 -7.99 4.37 7.93
CA LEU A 250 -9.33 3.94 8.28
C LEU A 250 -9.27 2.48 8.76
N TRP A 251 -9.53 2.26 10.04
CA TRP A 251 -9.50 0.94 10.66
C TRP A 251 -10.90 0.48 11.00
N LEU A 252 -11.39 -0.49 10.23
CA LEU A 252 -12.71 -1.04 10.40
C LEU A 252 -12.73 -2.05 11.56
N TYR A 253 -13.88 -2.16 12.22
CA TYR A 253 -14.09 -3.13 13.30
C TYR A 253 -13.87 -4.59 12.86
N THR A 254 -14.08 -4.89 11.58
CA THR A 254 -13.85 -6.23 11.01
C THR A 254 -12.39 -6.68 11.17
N ASP A 255 -11.46 -5.75 11.08
CA ASP A 255 -10.03 -6.02 11.15
C ASP A 255 -9.49 -5.85 12.59
N THR A 256 -9.96 -4.83 13.29
CA THR A 256 -9.40 -4.37 14.56
C THR A 256 -10.26 -4.65 15.78
N GLY A 257 -11.46 -5.23 15.60
CA GLY A 257 -12.41 -5.42 16.68
C GLY A 257 -13.13 -4.13 17.09
N HIS A 258 -14.09 -4.26 17.99
CA HIS A 258 -14.94 -3.18 18.50
C HIS A 258 -15.11 -3.26 20.02
N THR A 259 -15.73 -2.22 20.63
CA THR A 259 -15.84 -2.10 22.09
C THR A 259 -16.62 -3.26 22.73
N ASP A 260 -17.70 -3.76 22.10
CA ASP A 260 -18.47 -4.88 22.64
C ASP A 260 -17.70 -6.20 22.61
N GLU A 261 -16.86 -6.41 21.57
CA GLU A 261 -15.94 -7.55 21.50
C GLU A 261 -14.96 -7.52 22.66
N ALA A 262 -14.34 -6.36 22.91
CA ALA A 262 -13.43 -6.17 24.05
C ALA A 262 -14.08 -6.47 25.40
N LYS A 263 -15.32 -6.05 25.60
CA LYS A 263 -16.06 -6.35 26.83
C LYS A 263 -16.35 -7.85 26.98
N LYS A 264 -16.73 -8.54 25.90
CA LYS A 264 -16.93 -10.00 25.91
C LYS A 264 -15.62 -10.74 26.20
N GLU A 265 -14.50 -10.27 25.66
CA GLU A 265 -13.18 -10.81 25.93
C GLU A 265 -12.84 -10.74 27.43
N LEU A 266 -13.03 -9.57 28.07
CA LEU A 266 -12.82 -9.42 29.52
C LEU A 266 -13.76 -10.30 30.35
N LEU A 267 -15.04 -10.37 30.00
CA LEU A 267 -16.01 -11.22 30.69
C LEU A 267 -15.61 -12.70 30.63
N SER A 268 -15.03 -13.14 29.52
CA SER A 268 -14.51 -14.49 29.36
C SER A 268 -13.31 -14.77 30.30
N ILE A 269 -12.34 -13.83 30.34
CA ILE A 269 -11.14 -13.96 31.16
C ILE A 269 -11.49 -13.92 32.65
N PHE A 270 -12.36 -13.02 33.07
CA PHE A 270 -12.71 -12.78 34.48
C PHE A 270 -14.00 -13.46 34.93
N LYS A 271 -14.38 -14.57 34.28
CA LYS A 271 -15.51 -15.43 34.68
C LYS A 271 -16.83 -14.66 34.92
N GLY A 272 -17.20 -13.79 33.95
CA GLY A 272 -18.43 -13.01 33.98
C GLY A 272 -18.35 -11.68 34.73
N LYS A 273 -17.17 -11.25 35.19
CA LYS A 273 -16.96 -9.92 35.78
C LYS A 273 -16.16 -9.06 34.80
N ALA A 274 -16.59 -7.82 34.56
CA ALA A 274 -15.84 -6.85 33.79
C ALA A 274 -15.17 -5.85 34.74
N PRO A 275 -13.87 -5.99 35.03
CA PRO A 275 -13.17 -5.12 35.99
C PRO A 275 -12.91 -3.71 35.40
N PHE A 276 -13.22 -3.49 34.11
CA PHE A 276 -13.03 -2.24 33.41
C PHE A 276 -14.20 -1.98 32.45
N ASP A 277 -14.72 -0.75 32.41
CA ASP A 277 -15.98 -0.43 31.71
C ASP A 277 -15.81 -0.31 30.19
N THR A 278 -14.71 0.28 29.71
CA THR A 278 -14.48 0.61 28.31
C THR A 278 -13.13 0.07 27.81
N PRO A 279 -12.93 -1.26 27.78
CA PRO A 279 -11.68 -1.84 27.29
C PRO A 279 -11.53 -1.64 25.80
N LYS A 280 -10.28 -1.55 25.33
CA LYS A 280 -9.96 -1.67 23.91
C LYS A 280 -9.87 -3.16 23.53
N PRO A 281 -10.26 -3.56 22.31
CA PRO A 281 -10.13 -4.95 21.87
C PRO A 281 -8.66 -5.32 21.69
N SER A 282 -8.30 -6.55 22.06
CA SER A 282 -6.92 -7.04 21.89
C SER A 282 -6.50 -7.04 20.41
N ARG A 283 -7.42 -7.26 19.48
CA ARG A 283 -7.19 -7.18 18.03
C ARG A 283 -6.71 -5.80 17.56
N LEU A 284 -7.19 -4.72 18.18
CA LEU A 284 -6.72 -3.36 17.86
C LEU A 284 -5.23 -3.23 18.15
N ILE A 285 -4.81 -3.68 19.33
CA ILE A 285 -3.39 -3.61 19.72
C ILE A 285 -2.55 -4.59 18.91
N GLN A 286 -3.05 -5.78 18.61
CA GLN A 286 -2.38 -6.71 17.70
C GLN A 286 -2.16 -6.10 16.31
N PHE A 287 -3.13 -5.36 15.79
CA PHE A 287 -3.00 -4.65 14.53
C PHE A 287 -1.93 -3.55 14.59
N VAL A 288 -1.85 -2.80 15.70
CA VAL A 288 -0.75 -1.85 15.96
C VAL A 288 0.60 -2.58 15.94
N LEU A 289 0.73 -3.71 16.64
CA LEU A 289 1.97 -4.48 16.68
C LEU A 289 2.36 -5.05 15.31
N GLN A 290 1.39 -5.40 14.47
CA GLN A 290 1.65 -5.83 13.08
C GLN A 290 2.25 -4.71 12.23
N ILE A 291 1.72 -3.49 12.32
CA ILE A 291 2.21 -2.37 11.53
C ILE A 291 3.51 -1.76 12.08
N VAL A 292 3.82 -1.97 13.34
CA VAL A 292 5.16 -1.68 13.89
C VAL A 292 6.19 -2.66 13.32
N GLY A 293 5.83 -3.93 13.20
CA GLY A 293 6.59 -4.96 12.48
C GLY A 293 7.76 -5.56 13.26
N ASP A 294 8.19 -4.96 14.36
CA ASP A 294 9.28 -5.49 15.18
C ASP A 294 8.77 -6.62 16.10
N LYS A 295 9.39 -7.79 15.97
CA LYS A 295 9.05 -8.98 16.77
C LYS A 295 9.77 -9.04 18.12
N ASP A 296 10.73 -8.17 18.34
CA ASP A 296 11.52 -8.07 19.58
C ASP A 296 11.28 -6.75 20.31
N ALA A 297 10.29 -5.95 19.89
CA ALA A 297 9.98 -4.64 20.44
C ALA A 297 9.69 -4.67 21.94
N ILE A 298 10.10 -3.61 22.63
CA ILE A 298 9.64 -3.29 23.99
C ILE A 298 8.41 -2.39 23.86
N VAL A 299 7.28 -2.86 24.40
CA VAL A 299 5.97 -2.20 24.31
C VAL A 299 5.62 -1.60 25.65
N LEU A 300 5.54 -0.27 25.73
CA LEU A 300 5.13 0.45 26.92
C LEU A 300 3.68 0.90 26.81
N ASP A 301 2.83 0.48 27.74
CA ASP A 301 1.47 1.01 27.91
C ASP A 301 1.40 1.88 29.17
N SER A 302 1.41 3.20 29.00
CA SER A 302 1.44 4.16 30.09
C SER A 302 0.07 4.37 30.76
N PHE A 303 -1.01 3.87 30.16
CA PHE A 303 -2.39 3.93 30.68
C PHE A 303 -3.06 2.55 30.56
N ALA A 304 -2.47 1.56 31.19
CA ALA A 304 -2.71 0.11 30.99
C ALA A 304 -4.19 -0.33 31.03
N GLY A 305 -5.07 0.44 31.72
CA GLY A 305 -6.50 0.14 31.75
C GLY A 305 -6.80 -1.30 32.17
N SER A 306 -7.36 -2.08 31.24
CA SER A 306 -7.65 -3.51 31.45
C SER A 306 -6.48 -4.46 31.16
N GLY A 307 -5.29 -3.95 30.86
CA GLY A 307 -4.14 -4.76 30.48
C GLY A 307 -4.20 -5.35 29.06
N THR A 308 -4.99 -4.76 28.19
CA THR A 308 -5.20 -5.26 26.81
C THR A 308 -3.89 -5.35 26.03
N THR A 309 -2.96 -4.43 26.24
CA THR A 309 -1.66 -4.42 25.57
C THR A 309 -0.83 -5.65 25.93
N ALA A 310 -0.78 -6.02 27.22
CA ALA A 310 -0.13 -7.24 27.68
C ALA A 310 -0.73 -8.48 27.00
N HIS A 311 -2.06 -8.58 26.98
CA HIS A 311 -2.77 -9.68 26.34
C HIS A 311 -2.46 -9.75 24.83
N ALA A 312 -2.47 -8.62 24.13
CA ALA A 312 -2.15 -8.55 22.71
C ALA A 312 -0.70 -8.98 22.40
N VAL A 313 0.27 -8.54 23.22
CA VAL A 313 1.68 -8.94 23.08
C VAL A 313 1.85 -10.45 23.23
N LEU A 314 1.25 -11.05 24.28
CA LEU A 314 1.32 -12.49 24.48
C LEU A 314 0.69 -13.27 23.31
N ASN A 315 -0.45 -12.82 22.78
CA ASN A 315 -1.10 -13.43 21.65
C ASN A 315 -0.24 -13.34 20.37
N MET A 316 0.36 -12.19 20.12
CA MET A 316 1.23 -11.99 18.95
C MET A 316 2.49 -12.85 19.02
N ASN A 317 3.17 -12.90 20.17
CA ASN A 317 4.35 -13.74 20.36
C ASN A 317 4.02 -15.22 20.14
N LYS A 318 2.85 -15.66 20.62
CA LYS A 318 2.38 -17.03 20.39
C LYS A 318 2.10 -17.30 18.90
N ALA A 319 1.55 -16.32 18.18
CA ALA A 319 1.15 -16.48 16.79
C ALA A 319 2.31 -16.44 15.80
N ASP A 320 3.30 -15.57 16.01
CA ASP A 320 4.39 -15.31 15.07
C ASP A 320 5.80 -15.68 15.56
N GLY A 321 5.87 -16.29 16.76
CA GLY A 321 7.16 -16.68 17.37
C GLY A 321 8.01 -15.50 17.81
N GLY A 322 7.43 -14.31 17.97
CA GLY A 322 8.13 -13.12 18.46
C GLY A 322 8.48 -13.17 19.94
N ASN A 323 9.34 -12.25 20.37
CA ASN A 323 9.82 -12.12 21.75
C ASN A 323 9.59 -10.68 22.27
N ARG A 324 8.46 -10.07 21.87
CA ARG A 324 8.09 -8.74 22.37
C ARG A 324 7.94 -8.76 23.87
N LYS A 325 8.37 -7.68 24.51
CA LYS A 325 8.24 -7.46 25.97
C LYS A 325 7.26 -6.32 26.23
N PHE A 326 6.61 -6.33 27.41
CA PHE A 326 5.71 -5.27 27.84
C PHE A 326 5.88 -4.95 29.32
#